data_81baa0d8d834a2da1354f06f8a8faec3
#
_entry.id   81baa0d8d834a2da1354f06f8a8faec3
#
_cell.length_a   1.000
_cell.length_b   1.000
_cell.length_c   1.000
_cell.angle_alpha   90.00
_cell.angle_beta   90.00
_cell.angle_gamma   90.00
#
_symmetry.space_group_name_H-M   'P 1'
#
loop_
_entity.id
_entity.type
_entity.pdbx_description
1 polymer ?
#
loop_
_entity_poly.entity_id
_entity_poly.type
_entity_poly.pdbx_seq_one_letter_code
_entity_poly.pdbx_strand_id
1 'polypeptide(L)'
;MLRSPDLTYVYEVSTAYVVINCESGYEEPVLEGLREIDAVKEVMGTYGNYDIVAKVESPTLEELRETIICKVRRIKNIRCTTTLMCAKYLVWA
;
A
#
# COMPACT_ATOMS: atom_id res chain seq x y z
N MET A 1 -27.83 8.22 -10.39
CA MET A 1 -27.48 8.22 -9.90
C MET A 1 -26.90 8.63 -9.27
N LEU A 2 -26.80 8.72 -9.56
CA LEU A 2 -26.29 8.96 -9.04
C LEU A 2 -25.77 9.36 -8.41
N ARG A 3 -25.55 9.44 -8.38
CA ARG A 3 -25.19 9.72 -7.73
C ARG A 3 -24.35 10.16 -7.46
N SER A 4 -24.47 10.08 -7.54
CA SER A 4 -23.73 10.32 -7.61
C SER A 4 -22.67 11.04 -7.46
N PRO A 5 -22.50 11.68 -7.64
CA PRO A 5 -21.38 12.57 -7.73
C PRO A 5 -20.67 12.83 -6.47
N ASP A 6 -21.38 12.99 -5.46
CA ASP A 6 -20.81 13.23 -4.19
C ASP A 6 -19.93 12.15 -3.75
N LEU A 7 -20.21 11.00 -4.12
CA LEU A 7 -19.42 9.91 -3.72
C LEU A 7 -18.03 10.07 -4.17
N THR A 8 -17.90 10.62 -5.31
CA THR A 8 -16.65 10.68 -5.96
C THR A 8 -15.66 11.52 -5.26
N TYR A 9 -16.07 12.65 -4.79
CA TYR A 9 -15.13 13.54 -4.21
C TYR A 9 -14.56 13.03 -2.96
N VAL A 10 -15.41 12.48 -2.17
CA VAL A 10 -15.01 12.05 -0.86
C VAL A 10 -13.93 11.02 -0.93
N TYR A 11 -13.92 10.29 -1.98
CA TYR A 11 -13.02 9.17 -2.08
C TYR A 11 -11.87 9.39 -2.99
N GLU A 12 -11.53 10.64 -3.17
CA GLU A 12 -10.41 10.94 -4.00
C GLU A 12 -9.14 10.76 -3.24
N VAL A 13 -8.88 9.53 -2.84
CA VAL A 13 -7.62 9.20 -2.26
C VAL A 13 -6.83 8.44 -3.29
N SER A 14 -5.53 8.48 -3.17
CA SER A 14 -4.65 7.71 -4.01
C SER A 14 -4.32 6.41 -3.30
N THR A 15 -4.36 5.32 -4.02
CA THR A 15 -4.16 4.00 -3.45
C THR A 15 -3.09 3.26 -4.22
N ALA A 16 -2.28 2.51 -3.50
CA ALA A 16 -1.28 1.65 -4.10
C ALA A 16 -1.25 0.34 -3.35
N TYR A 17 -0.93 -0.73 -4.06
CA TYR A 17 -0.61 -1.99 -3.43
C TYR A 17 0.89 -2.18 -3.59
N VAL A 18 1.56 -2.43 -2.47
CA VAL A 18 2.99 -2.64 -2.49
C VAL A 18 3.23 -4.11 -2.18
N VAL A 19 3.82 -4.82 -3.13
CA VAL A 19 4.16 -6.22 -2.91
C VAL A 19 5.61 -6.28 -2.50
N ILE A 20 5.90 -7.06 -1.46
CA ILE A 20 7.14 -6.96 -0.73
C ILE A 20 7.76 -8.33 -0.57
N ASN A 21 9.07 -8.40 -0.80
CA ASN A 21 9.86 -9.55 -0.42
C ASN A 21 10.77 -9.13 0.71
N CYS A 22 10.84 -9.94 1.75
CA CYS A 22 11.68 -9.64 2.89
C CYS A 22 12.66 -10.77 3.15
N GLU A 23 13.61 -10.51 4.03
CA GLU A 23 14.57 -11.52 4.42
C GLU A 23 13.85 -12.66 5.11
N SER A 24 14.30 -13.85 4.84
CA SER A 24 13.70 -15.05 5.40
C SER A 24 13.73 -14.98 6.93
N GLY A 25 12.58 -15.24 7.54
CA GLY A 25 12.48 -15.19 8.99
C GLY A 25 12.13 -13.84 9.55
N TYR A 26 12.04 -12.81 8.70
CA TYR A 26 11.76 -11.46 9.18
C TYR A 26 10.38 -10.98 8.76
N GLU A 27 9.50 -11.88 8.37
CA GLU A 27 8.18 -11.52 7.92
C GLU A 27 7.39 -10.78 9.01
N GLU A 28 7.46 -11.30 10.23
CA GLU A 28 6.71 -10.66 11.31
C GLU A 28 7.20 -9.27 11.65
N PRO A 29 8.51 -9.06 11.84
CA PRO A 29 8.98 -7.70 12.08
C PRO A 29 8.62 -6.72 10.96
N VAL A 30 8.63 -7.19 9.72
CA VAL A 30 8.27 -6.32 8.61
C VAL A 30 6.79 -5.99 8.67
N LEU A 31 5.93 -6.97 8.98
CA LEU A 31 4.51 -6.71 9.14
C LEU A 31 4.25 -5.70 10.24
N GLU A 32 4.96 -5.82 11.35
CA GLU A 32 4.79 -4.88 12.44
C GLU A 32 5.20 -3.48 12.03
N GLY A 33 6.31 -3.37 11.32
CA GLY A 33 6.74 -2.06 10.86
C GLY A 33 5.74 -1.42 9.93
N LEU A 34 5.14 -2.22 9.06
CA LEU A 34 4.14 -1.71 8.13
C LEU A 34 2.90 -1.23 8.88
N ARG A 35 2.49 -1.95 9.91
CA ARG A 35 1.31 -1.58 10.67
C ARG A 35 1.45 -0.25 11.38
N GLU A 36 2.66 0.17 11.64
CA GLU A 36 2.89 1.43 12.33
C GLU A 36 2.79 2.64 11.42
N ILE A 37 2.68 2.42 10.12
CA ILE A 37 2.55 3.51 9.16
C ILE A 37 1.06 3.79 8.98
N ASP A 38 0.65 5.01 9.31
CA ASP A 38 -0.77 5.37 9.26
C ASP A 38 -1.39 5.16 7.88
N ALA A 39 -0.62 5.42 6.85
CA ALA A 39 -1.13 5.30 5.48
C ALA A 39 -1.32 3.86 5.04
N VAL A 40 -0.76 2.90 5.76
CA VAL A 40 -0.91 1.49 5.44
C VAL A 40 -2.23 1.03 6.03
N LYS A 41 -3.17 0.65 5.18
CA LYS A 41 -4.54 0.32 5.59
C LYS A 41 -4.76 -1.17 5.76
N GLU A 42 -4.03 -1.97 5.01
CA GLU A 42 -4.15 -3.42 5.12
C GLU A 42 -2.80 -4.03 4.84
N VAL A 43 -2.51 -5.10 5.54
CA VAL A 43 -1.28 -5.84 5.31
C VAL A 43 -1.62 -7.30 5.39
N MET A 44 -1.10 -8.12 4.47
CA MET A 44 -1.33 -9.54 4.58
C MET A 44 -0.13 -10.30 4.05
N GLY A 45 0.16 -11.42 4.69
CA GLY A 45 1.18 -12.32 4.20
C GLY A 45 0.64 -13.11 3.02
N THR A 46 1.51 -13.46 2.11
CA THR A 46 1.11 -14.17 0.92
C THR A 46 2.06 -15.32 0.66
N TYR A 47 1.63 -16.22 -0.21
CA TYR A 47 2.47 -17.30 -0.68
C TYR A 47 2.86 -17.02 -2.12
N GLY A 48 3.94 -17.59 -2.55
CA GLY A 48 4.34 -17.46 -3.94
C GLY A 48 5.53 -16.53 -4.08
N ASN A 49 5.49 -15.70 -5.10
CA ASN A 49 6.64 -14.86 -5.43
C ASN A 49 6.89 -13.72 -4.47
N TYR A 50 5.87 -13.35 -3.70
CA TYR A 50 6.00 -12.25 -2.76
C TYR A 50 5.60 -12.71 -1.37
N ASP A 51 6.15 -12.07 -0.37
CA ASP A 51 5.91 -12.44 1.01
C ASP A 51 4.77 -11.67 1.65
N ILE A 52 4.60 -10.42 1.26
CA ILE A 52 3.65 -9.52 1.91
C ILE A 52 3.04 -8.60 0.87
N VAL A 53 1.77 -8.27 1.06
CA VAL A 53 1.09 -7.25 0.28
C VAL A 53 0.56 -6.21 1.24
N ALA A 54 0.82 -4.95 0.96
CA ALA A 54 0.35 -3.84 1.79
C ALA A 54 -0.48 -2.90 0.94
N LYS A 55 -1.62 -2.48 1.46
CA LYS A 55 -2.45 -1.48 0.81
C LYS A 55 -2.16 -0.14 1.45
N VAL A 56 -1.75 0.83 0.65
CA VAL A 56 -1.35 2.14 1.14
C VAL A 56 -2.24 3.19 0.52
N GLU A 57 -2.77 4.10 1.33
CA GLU A 57 -3.64 5.17 0.85
C GLU A 57 -3.17 6.50 1.39
N SER A 58 -3.26 7.51 0.57
CA SER A 58 -2.95 8.88 0.99
C SER A 58 -3.86 9.83 0.23
N PRO A 59 -4.06 11.05 0.76
CA PRO A 59 -4.97 11.99 0.11
C PRO A 59 -4.52 12.38 -1.29
N THR A 60 -3.22 12.43 -1.54
CA THR A 60 -2.71 12.82 -2.84
C THR A 60 -1.67 11.82 -3.32
N LEU A 61 -1.45 11.84 -4.62
CA LEU A 61 -0.47 10.97 -5.22
C LEU A 61 0.93 11.28 -4.71
N GLU A 62 1.21 12.55 -4.50
CA GLU A 62 2.51 12.95 -3.99
C GLU A 62 2.78 12.38 -2.61
N GLU A 63 1.80 12.51 -1.74
CA GLU A 63 1.95 11.98 -0.39
C GLU A 63 2.07 10.47 -0.41
N LEU A 64 1.34 9.83 -1.31
CA LEU A 64 1.42 8.39 -1.44
C LEU A 64 2.83 7.96 -1.82
N ARG A 65 3.40 8.59 -2.81
CA ARG A 65 4.76 8.28 -3.23
C ARG A 65 5.76 8.51 -2.13
N GLU A 66 5.60 9.62 -1.44
CA GLU A 66 6.50 9.97 -0.38
C GLU A 66 6.45 8.94 0.74
N THR A 67 5.25 8.53 1.11
CA THR A 67 5.09 7.53 2.15
C THR A 67 5.76 6.23 1.76
N ILE A 68 5.56 5.80 0.53
CA ILE A 68 6.15 4.55 0.08
C ILE A 68 7.66 4.63 0.09
N ILE A 69 8.21 5.70 -0.44
CA ILE A 69 9.66 5.84 -0.54
C ILE A 69 10.29 6.07 0.82
N CYS A 70 9.71 6.93 1.63
CA CYS A 70 10.34 7.36 2.86
C CYS A 70 10.01 6.52 4.06
N LYS A 71 8.92 5.77 4.01
CA LYS A 71 8.51 4.99 5.16
C LYS A 71 8.47 3.50 4.86
N VAL A 72 7.75 3.10 3.83
CA VAL A 72 7.61 1.68 3.54
C VAL A 72 8.94 1.06 3.15
N ARG A 73 9.62 1.68 2.20
CA ARG A 73 10.85 1.10 1.69
C ARG A 73 12.01 1.19 2.66
N ARG A 74 11.85 1.92 3.74
CA ARG A 74 12.90 2.04 4.74
C ARG A 74 12.78 1.05 5.87
N ILE A 75 11.76 0.24 5.87
CA ILE A 75 11.62 -0.78 6.89
C ILE A 75 12.75 -1.78 6.73
N LYS A 76 13.33 -2.16 7.86
CA LYS A 76 14.45 -3.10 7.86
C LYS A 76 14.03 -4.46 7.33
N ASN A 77 14.96 -5.13 6.69
CA ASN A 77 14.81 -6.49 6.22
C ASN A 77 13.87 -6.66 5.05
N ILE A 78 13.51 -5.56 4.41
CA ILE A 78 12.83 -5.63 3.12
C ILE A 78 13.90 -5.76 2.06
N ARG A 79 13.76 -6.78 1.21
CA ARG A 79 14.71 -7.01 0.13
C ARG A 79 14.34 -6.25 -1.11
N CYS A 80 13.08 -6.26 -1.47
CA CYS A 80 12.62 -5.49 -2.61
C CYS A 80 11.13 -5.26 -2.53
N THR A 81 10.67 -4.24 -3.25
CA THR A 81 9.27 -3.89 -3.30
C THR A 81 8.89 -3.60 -4.74
N THR A 82 7.64 -3.88 -5.08
CA THR A 82 7.07 -3.46 -6.34
C THR A 82 5.77 -2.75 -6.01
N THR A 83 5.59 -1.56 -6.54
CA THR A 83 4.43 -0.75 -6.23
C THR A 83 3.47 -0.77 -7.41
N LEU A 84 2.22 -1.10 -7.13
CA LEU A 84 1.15 -1.10 -8.12
C LEU A 84 0.23 0.05 -7.78
N MET A 85 0.32 1.12 -8.56
CA MET A 85 -0.55 2.27 -8.36
C MET A 85 -1.91 1.97 -8.94
N CYS A 86 -2.97 2.24 -8.18
CA CYS A 86 -4.31 1.97 -8.64
C CYS A 86 -4.79 3.09 -9.53
N ALA A 87 -5.38 2.73 -10.66
CA ALA A 87 -5.96 3.70 -11.58
C ALA A 87 -7.44 3.78 -11.23
N LYS A 88 -7.85 4.93 -10.73
CA LYS A 88 -9.21 5.10 -10.21
C LYS A 88 -10.29 4.75 -11.22
N TYR A 89 -10.09 5.17 -12.44
CA TYR A 89 -11.13 4.97 -13.44
C TYR A 89 -11.24 3.53 -13.91
N LEU A 90 -10.41 2.66 -13.38
CA LEU A 90 -10.49 1.24 -13.73
C LEU A 90 -10.97 0.38 -12.58
N VAL A 91 -11.57 0.99 -11.57
CA VAL A 91 -12.06 0.23 -10.42
C VAL A 91 -13.45 -0.29 -10.70
N TRP A 92 -13.66 -1.57 -10.45
CA TRP A 92 -14.97 -2.18 -10.54
C TRP A 92 -15.44 -2.47 -9.14
N ALA A 93 -16.65 -2.13 -8.89
CA ALA A 93 -17.17 -2.41 -7.56
C ALA A 93 -18.02 -3.67 -7.56
#